data_57edc970fb766d4e798204b98ae734a4
#
_entry.id   57edc970fb766d4e798204b98ae734a4
#
_cell.length_a   1.000
_cell.length_b   1.000
_cell.length_c   1.000
_cell.angle_alpha   90.00
_cell.angle_beta   90.00
_cell.angle_gamma   90.00
#
_symmetry.space_group_name_H-M   'P 1'
#
loop_
_entity.id
_entity.type
_entity.pdbx_description
1 polymer ?
#
loop_
_entity_poly.entity_id
_entity_poly.type
_entity_poly.pdbx_seq_one_letter_code
_entity_poly.pdbx_strand_id
1 'polypeptide(L)'
;VAQPVNLTPPAGATKNLVVPARRRFSRLSIARRPMWWGLVLAVVVAPTLVAASMGAGSILDSPMTLFSLSFEIQALIGPLLVVALYVVPISEQFTNGWFLYTRTRQDLRHRLLALTLHSTAIPAAVMMAATLLSALYAFGFGPFGVALPGPSSSDYATFTQLTAASGILYVAVVVMWQGLWAAIFSLVAFGLLLLTGRRAVAFAIPLVLYWVDNAVIGAAGQASFRSVSSINPFTVTQSPIWTAAVPLLWWVGILVMLAALLHHRRGEVTTLL
;
A
#
# COMPACT_ATOMS: atom_id res chain seq x y z
N VAL A 1 -42.66 14.18 53.70
CA VAL A 1 -42.88 12.75 53.45
C VAL A 1 -43.17 12.59 51.96
N ALA A 2 -42.17 12.22 51.18
CA ALA A 2 -42.28 12.00 49.74
C ALA A 2 -42.75 10.55 49.49
N GLN A 3 -43.83 10.38 48.74
CA GLN A 3 -44.32 9.06 48.31
C GLN A 3 -43.38 8.48 47.26
N PRO A 4 -43.06 7.18 47.28
CA PRO A 4 -42.29 6.53 46.22
C PRO A 4 -43.15 6.37 44.93
N VAL A 5 -42.68 6.91 43.86
CA VAL A 5 -43.27 6.72 42.50
C VAL A 5 -43.01 5.28 42.05
N ASN A 6 -44.07 4.51 41.97
CA ASN A 6 -44.07 3.13 41.53
C ASN A 6 -44.02 3.07 40.00
N LEU A 7 -42.84 2.96 39.39
CA LEU A 7 -42.63 2.80 37.96
C LEU A 7 -42.79 1.32 37.56
N THR A 8 -44.00 0.84 37.43
CA THR A 8 -44.27 -0.42 36.75
C THR A 8 -44.09 -0.22 35.22
N PRO A 9 -43.19 -0.97 34.58
CA PRO A 9 -43.04 -0.88 33.11
C PRO A 9 -44.30 -1.43 32.46
N PRO A 10 -44.77 -0.83 31.34
CA PRO A 10 -45.96 -1.26 30.62
C PRO A 10 -45.78 -2.68 30.09
N ALA A 11 -46.69 -3.57 30.52
CA ALA A 11 -46.83 -4.93 30.03
C ALA A 11 -47.24 -4.83 28.55
N GLY A 12 -46.36 -5.21 27.63
CA GLY A 12 -46.71 -5.33 26.20
C GLY A 12 -45.61 -4.97 25.19
N ALA A 13 -44.42 -4.53 25.62
CA ALA A 13 -43.35 -4.13 24.69
C ALA A 13 -42.24 -5.20 24.55
N THR A 14 -42.55 -6.49 24.55
CA THR A 14 -41.67 -7.49 23.94
C THR A 14 -41.88 -7.45 22.42
N LYS A 15 -41.50 -6.35 21.77
CA LYS A 15 -41.22 -6.36 20.34
C LYS A 15 -40.09 -7.37 20.16
N ASN A 16 -40.44 -8.52 19.56
CA ASN A 16 -39.48 -9.49 19.04
C ASN A 16 -38.44 -8.73 18.23
N LEU A 17 -37.31 -8.36 18.88
CA LEU A 17 -36.10 -7.98 18.21
C LEU A 17 -35.69 -9.23 17.41
N VAL A 18 -36.17 -9.32 16.18
CA VAL A 18 -35.67 -10.25 15.18
C VAL A 18 -34.21 -9.85 14.99
N VAL A 19 -33.35 -10.48 15.80
CA VAL A 19 -31.91 -10.39 15.63
C VAL A 19 -31.63 -10.90 14.22
N PRO A 20 -31.22 -10.05 13.28
CA PRO A 20 -31.00 -10.52 11.91
C PRO A 20 -30.01 -11.67 11.95
N ALA A 21 -30.40 -12.76 11.28
CA ALA A 21 -29.67 -14.01 11.26
C ALA A 21 -28.17 -13.78 11.15
N ARG A 22 -27.43 -14.33 12.13
CA ARG A 22 -25.96 -14.29 12.20
C ARG A 22 -25.38 -14.66 10.83
N ARG A 23 -25.04 -13.69 10.00
CA ARG A 23 -24.10 -13.95 8.90
C ARG A 23 -22.78 -14.33 9.57
N ARG A 24 -22.43 -15.61 9.50
CA ARG A 24 -21.13 -16.13 9.91
C ARG A 24 -20.07 -15.44 9.02
N PHE A 25 -19.58 -14.29 9.43
CA PHE A 25 -18.44 -13.66 8.82
C PHE A 25 -17.20 -14.50 9.17
N SER A 26 -16.88 -15.46 8.31
CA SER A 26 -15.64 -16.20 8.41
C SER A 26 -14.46 -15.24 8.25
N ARG A 27 -13.37 -15.51 8.96
CA ARG A 27 -12.11 -14.71 8.91
C ARG A 27 -11.53 -14.53 7.50
N LEU A 28 -12.01 -15.26 6.51
CA LEU A 28 -11.60 -15.30 5.10
C LEU A 28 -12.56 -14.56 4.15
N SER A 29 -13.49 -13.73 4.65
CA SER A 29 -14.52 -13.12 3.80
C SER A 29 -13.97 -12.17 2.73
N ILE A 30 -12.81 -11.54 2.98
CA ILE A 30 -12.17 -10.62 2.03
C ILE A 30 -11.64 -11.40 0.82
N ALA A 31 -10.91 -12.49 1.05
CA ALA A 31 -10.34 -13.32 -0.01
C ALA A 31 -11.41 -14.06 -0.85
N ARG A 32 -12.66 -14.10 -0.40
CA ARG A 32 -13.77 -14.71 -1.15
C ARG A 32 -14.46 -13.75 -2.12
N ARG A 33 -14.08 -12.48 -2.16
CA ARG A 33 -14.70 -11.51 -3.06
C ARG A 33 -13.99 -11.52 -4.42
N PRO A 34 -14.67 -11.84 -5.52
CA PRO A 34 -14.05 -11.88 -6.85
C PRO A 34 -13.46 -10.52 -7.24
N MET A 35 -14.09 -9.42 -6.85
CA MET A 35 -13.61 -8.06 -7.11
C MET A 35 -12.23 -7.79 -6.46
N TRP A 36 -11.97 -8.33 -5.26
CA TRP A 36 -10.67 -8.18 -4.60
C TRP A 36 -9.57 -8.92 -5.37
N TRP A 37 -9.83 -10.14 -5.82
CA TRP A 37 -8.89 -10.89 -6.66
C TRP A 37 -8.66 -10.22 -8.01
N GLY A 38 -9.71 -9.62 -8.60
CA GLY A 38 -9.59 -8.81 -9.80
C GLY A 38 -8.65 -7.61 -9.60
N LEU A 39 -8.75 -6.92 -8.46
CA LEU A 39 -7.85 -5.82 -8.13
C LEU A 39 -6.41 -6.30 -7.89
N VAL A 40 -6.21 -7.39 -7.16
CA VAL A 40 -4.88 -8.00 -6.97
C VAL A 40 -4.26 -8.37 -8.30
N LEU A 41 -5.01 -9.04 -9.16
CA LEU A 41 -4.54 -9.43 -10.49
C LEU A 41 -4.19 -8.20 -11.34
N ALA A 42 -5.04 -7.18 -11.33
CA ALA A 42 -4.76 -5.94 -12.04
C ALA A 42 -3.47 -5.28 -11.56
N VAL A 43 -3.24 -5.20 -10.25
CA VAL A 43 -2.00 -4.60 -9.69
C VAL A 43 -0.77 -5.41 -10.07
N VAL A 44 -0.87 -6.75 -10.05
CA VAL A 44 0.27 -7.63 -10.37
C VAL A 44 0.60 -7.61 -11.86
N VAL A 45 -0.40 -7.61 -12.73
CA VAL A 45 -0.20 -7.79 -14.16
C VAL A 45 -0.06 -6.47 -14.92
N ALA A 46 -0.72 -5.39 -14.47
CA ALA A 46 -0.71 -4.11 -15.19
C ALA A 46 0.69 -3.55 -15.50
N PRO A 47 1.66 -3.54 -14.57
CA PRO A 47 3.00 -3.03 -14.87
C PRO A 47 3.68 -3.80 -15.99
N THR A 48 3.55 -5.12 -15.99
CA THR A 48 4.10 -5.98 -17.04
C THR A 48 3.41 -5.74 -18.38
N LEU A 49 2.08 -5.62 -18.41
CA LEU A 49 1.33 -5.33 -19.64
C LEU A 49 1.68 -3.97 -20.23
N VAL A 50 1.85 -2.96 -19.38
CA VAL A 50 2.27 -1.62 -19.82
C VAL A 50 3.68 -1.68 -20.41
N ALA A 51 4.62 -2.32 -19.72
CA ALA A 51 5.96 -2.52 -20.25
C ALA A 51 5.95 -3.25 -21.60
N ALA A 52 5.15 -4.31 -21.72
CA ALA A 52 4.99 -5.06 -22.96
C ALA A 52 4.41 -4.21 -24.09
N SER A 53 3.37 -3.41 -23.81
CA SER A 53 2.71 -2.56 -24.81
C SER A 53 3.62 -1.41 -25.27
N MET A 54 4.35 -0.79 -24.36
CA MET A 54 5.31 0.28 -24.67
C MET A 54 6.54 -0.27 -25.38
N GLY A 55 7.00 -1.45 -24.98
CA GLY A 55 8.15 -2.13 -25.61
C GLY A 55 7.86 -2.65 -27.00
N ALA A 56 6.63 -3.02 -27.34
CA ALA A 56 6.27 -3.62 -28.63
C ALA A 56 6.51 -2.70 -29.84
N GLY A 57 6.50 -1.38 -29.64
CA GLY A 57 6.76 -0.39 -30.71
C GLY A 57 8.13 0.28 -30.61
N SER A 58 8.98 -0.14 -29.67
CA SER A 58 10.24 0.51 -29.36
C SER A 58 11.43 -0.41 -29.66
N ILE A 59 12.54 0.18 -30.11
CA ILE A 59 13.82 -0.52 -30.13
C ILE A 59 14.37 -0.49 -28.72
N LEU A 60 14.42 -1.65 -28.09
CA LEU A 60 14.93 -1.79 -26.72
C LEU A 60 16.40 -2.16 -26.75
N ASP A 61 17.21 -1.40 -26.02
CA ASP A 61 18.67 -1.60 -25.93
C ASP A 61 19.03 -2.76 -24.97
N SER A 62 18.18 -3.01 -23.98
CA SER A 62 18.46 -4.03 -22.96
C SER A 62 17.21 -4.54 -22.24
N PRO A 63 17.26 -5.71 -21.59
CA PRO A 63 16.22 -6.17 -20.67
C PRO A 63 15.92 -5.16 -19.56
N MET A 64 16.92 -4.40 -19.14
CA MET A 64 16.80 -3.40 -18.10
C MET A 64 15.90 -2.25 -18.55
N THR A 65 15.96 -1.85 -19.83
CA THR A 65 15.07 -0.82 -20.39
C THR A 65 13.61 -1.29 -20.38
N LEU A 66 13.35 -2.55 -20.76
CA LEU A 66 12.00 -3.13 -20.67
C LEU A 66 11.52 -3.21 -19.21
N PHE A 67 12.40 -3.58 -18.30
CA PHE A 67 12.08 -3.61 -16.86
C PHE A 67 11.77 -2.22 -16.34
N SER A 68 12.50 -1.18 -16.76
CA SER A 68 12.26 0.21 -16.34
C SER A 68 10.88 0.73 -16.73
N LEU A 69 10.35 0.35 -17.90
CA LEU A 69 9.01 0.76 -18.34
C LEU A 69 7.90 0.29 -17.39
N SER A 70 8.09 -0.83 -16.70
CA SER A 70 7.11 -1.29 -15.71
C SER A 70 6.97 -0.37 -14.50
N PHE A 71 8.00 0.43 -14.19
CA PHE A 71 7.99 1.34 -13.06
C PHE A 71 7.28 2.67 -13.33
N GLU A 72 7.08 3.04 -14.59
CA GLU A 72 6.37 4.27 -14.94
C GLU A 72 4.94 4.27 -14.35
N ILE A 73 4.20 3.19 -14.55
CA ILE A 73 2.85 3.08 -13.99
C ILE A 73 2.88 2.84 -12.48
N GLN A 74 3.87 2.10 -11.97
CA GLN A 74 4.01 1.88 -10.53
C GLN A 74 4.29 3.19 -9.79
N ALA A 75 5.15 4.04 -10.32
CA ALA A 75 5.44 5.34 -9.73
C ALA A 75 4.24 6.30 -9.80
N LEU A 76 3.45 6.24 -10.88
CA LEU A 76 2.31 7.13 -11.09
C LEU A 76 1.13 6.80 -10.16
N ILE A 77 0.70 5.55 -10.15
CA ILE A 77 -0.54 5.12 -9.47
C ILE A 77 -0.31 4.02 -8.42
N GLY A 78 0.91 3.53 -8.29
CA GLY A 78 1.24 2.45 -7.33
C GLY A 78 0.79 2.75 -5.90
N PRO A 79 1.07 3.93 -5.33
CA PRO A 79 0.60 4.29 -3.98
C PRO A 79 -0.93 4.21 -3.83
N LEU A 80 -1.67 4.62 -4.86
CA LEU A 80 -3.13 4.54 -4.89
C LEU A 80 -3.62 3.09 -4.90
N LEU A 81 -3.04 2.26 -5.77
CA LEU A 81 -3.42 0.85 -5.90
C LEU A 81 -3.11 0.06 -4.62
N VAL A 82 -1.95 0.31 -4.01
CA VAL A 82 -1.54 -0.31 -2.75
C VAL A 82 -2.52 0.02 -1.63
N VAL A 83 -2.90 1.29 -1.50
CA VAL A 83 -3.89 1.72 -0.50
C VAL A 83 -5.25 1.09 -0.77
N ALA A 84 -5.68 1.00 -2.04
CA ALA A 84 -6.95 0.40 -2.42
C ALA A 84 -7.04 -1.08 -2.05
N LEU A 85 -5.96 -1.84 -2.21
CA LEU A 85 -5.91 -3.27 -1.88
C LEU A 85 -6.33 -3.58 -0.44
N TYR A 86 -6.04 -2.68 0.49
CA TYR A 86 -6.28 -2.92 1.90
C TYR A 86 -7.34 -2.02 2.52
N VAL A 87 -7.32 -0.71 2.25
CA VAL A 87 -8.24 0.26 2.87
C VAL A 87 -9.69 -0.03 2.51
N VAL A 88 -9.97 -0.40 1.26
CA VAL A 88 -11.34 -0.70 0.81
C VAL A 88 -11.94 -1.87 1.60
N PRO A 89 -11.33 -3.06 1.65
CA PRO A 89 -11.94 -4.18 2.36
C PRO A 89 -12.02 -3.98 3.86
N ILE A 90 -11.06 -3.26 4.47
CA ILE A 90 -11.07 -3.07 5.91
C ILE A 90 -12.04 -1.98 6.34
N SER A 91 -12.21 -0.91 5.53
CA SER A 91 -13.17 0.15 5.81
C SER A 91 -14.62 -0.36 5.87
N GLU A 92 -14.93 -1.39 5.09
CA GLU A 92 -16.23 -2.05 5.16
C GLU A 92 -16.47 -2.78 6.49
N GLN A 93 -15.42 -3.30 7.11
CA GLN A 93 -15.52 -3.90 8.43
C GLN A 93 -15.82 -2.86 9.51
N PHE A 94 -15.25 -1.64 9.38
CA PHE A 94 -15.57 -0.53 10.25
C PHE A 94 -17.03 -0.08 10.09
N THR A 95 -17.48 0.10 8.85
CA THR A 95 -18.84 0.61 8.56
C THR A 95 -19.93 -0.36 8.99
N ASN A 96 -19.67 -1.67 8.93
CA ASN A 96 -20.64 -2.70 9.28
C ASN A 96 -20.71 -3.02 10.79
N GLY A 97 -20.06 -2.24 11.64
CA GLY A 97 -20.07 -2.42 13.09
C GLY A 97 -19.44 -3.75 13.56
N TRP A 98 -18.72 -4.45 12.66
CA TRP A 98 -18.14 -5.75 12.97
C TRP A 98 -17.11 -5.67 14.11
N PHE A 99 -16.45 -4.54 14.29
CA PHE A 99 -15.55 -4.29 15.40
C PHE A 99 -16.26 -4.30 16.75
N LEU A 100 -17.50 -3.79 16.84
CA LEU A 100 -18.29 -3.81 18.07
C LEU A 100 -18.64 -5.24 18.49
N TYR A 101 -19.00 -6.10 17.55
CA TYR A 101 -19.36 -7.50 17.86
C TYR A 101 -18.17 -8.38 18.27
N THR A 102 -16.97 -8.01 17.87
CA THR A 102 -15.78 -8.82 18.16
C THR A 102 -15.02 -8.34 19.40
N ARG A 103 -15.29 -7.11 19.87
CA ARG A 103 -14.71 -6.52 21.08
C ARG A 103 -14.95 -7.39 22.32
N THR A 104 -16.08 -8.05 22.40
CA THR A 104 -16.44 -8.90 23.54
C THR A 104 -15.75 -10.27 23.55
N ARG A 105 -15.09 -10.66 22.43
CA ARG A 105 -14.57 -12.01 22.24
C ARG A 105 -13.07 -12.13 22.01
N GLN A 106 -12.39 -11.02 21.75
CA GLN A 106 -10.96 -11.02 21.44
C GLN A 106 -10.26 -9.84 22.12
N ASP A 107 -9.03 -10.05 22.58
CA ASP A 107 -8.17 -8.97 23.04
C ASP A 107 -7.92 -7.98 21.89
N LEU A 108 -8.28 -6.72 22.14
CA LEU A 108 -8.15 -5.63 21.17
C LEU A 108 -6.71 -5.48 20.64
N ARG A 109 -5.72 -5.70 21.51
CA ARG A 109 -4.29 -5.60 21.15
C ARG A 109 -3.89 -6.62 20.09
N HIS A 110 -4.20 -7.89 20.32
CA HIS A 110 -3.91 -8.97 19.38
C HIS A 110 -4.58 -8.74 18.04
N ARG A 111 -5.76 -8.20 18.05
CA ARG A 111 -6.50 -7.91 16.84
C ARG A 111 -5.92 -6.74 16.06
N LEU A 112 -5.59 -5.62 16.73
CA LEU A 112 -4.94 -4.48 16.08
C LEU A 112 -3.58 -4.89 15.49
N LEU A 113 -2.79 -5.69 16.20
CA LEU A 113 -1.55 -6.25 15.68
C LEU A 113 -1.79 -7.10 14.44
N ALA A 114 -2.77 -8.00 14.47
CA ALA A 114 -3.10 -8.84 13.31
C ALA A 114 -3.55 -7.99 12.12
N LEU A 115 -4.36 -6.95 12.32
CA LEU A 115 -4.77 -6.03 11.27
C LEU A 115 -3.59 -5.22 10.72
N THR A 116 -2.71 -4.73 11.58
CA THR A 116 -1.49 -4.03 11.18
C THR A 116 -0.59 -4.94 10.34
N LEU A 117 -0.36 -6.18 10.76
CA LEU A 117 0.43 -7.15 10.01
C LEU A 117 -0.22 -7.47 8.64
N HIS A 118 -1.52 -7.65 8.59
CA HIS A 118 -2.21 -7.89 7.32
C HIS A 118 -2.18 -6.65 6.41
N SER A 119 -2.28 -5.43 6.99
CA SER A 119 -2.20 -4.17 6.23
C SER A 119 -0.84 -3.94 5.59
N THR A 120 0.21 -4.48 6.15
CA THR A 120 1.57 -4.38 5.60
C THR A 120 1.92 -5.55 4.69
N ALA A 121 1.69 -6.78 5.14
CA ALA A 121 2.16 -7.98 4.46
C ALA A 121 1.46 -8.20 3.11
N ILE A 122 0.15 -7.98 3.04
CA ILE A 122 -0.60 -8.22 1.79
C ILE A 122 -0.20 -7.25 0.68
N PRO A 123 -0.24 -5.90 0.88
CA PRO A 123 0.20 -4.97 -0.14
C PRO A 123 1.68 -5.13 -0.52
N ALA A 124 2.55 -5.40 0.47
CA ALA A 124 3.96 -5.68 0.21
C ALA A 124 4.12 -6.91 -0.70
N ALA A 125 3.48 -8.03 -0.37
CA ALA A 125 3.56 -9.25 -1.17
C ALA A 125 3.01 -9.06 -2.59
N VAL A 126 1.92 -8.30 -2.75
CA VAL A 126 1.33 -8.00 -4.07
C VAL A 126 2.29 -7.15 -4.92
N MET A 127 2.90 -6.11 -4.33
CA MET A 127 3.88 -5.28 -5.05
C MET A 127 5.17 -6.03 -5.36
N MET A 128 5.66 -6.85 -4.44
CA MET A 128 6.79 -7.74 -4.70
C MET A 128 6.49 -8.69 -5.86
N ALA A 129 5.29 -9.29 -5.89
CA ALA A 129 4.86 -10.17 -6.97
C ALA A 129 4.74 -9.43 -8.32
N ALA A 130 4.22 -8.20 -8.32
CA ALA A 130 4.15 -7.36 -9.52
C ALA A 130 5.53 -7.05 -10.08
N THR A 131 6.45 -6.62 -9.22
CA THR A 131 7.83 -6.31 -9.62
C THR A 131 8.59 -7.55 -10.07
N LEU A 132 8.42 -8.68 -9.39
CA LEU A 132 9.02 -9.95 -9.78
C LEU A 132 8.48 -10.44 -11.12
N LEU A 133 7.18 -10.35 -11.38
CA LEU A 133 6.59 -10.71 -12.66
C LEU A 133 7.15 -9.85 -13.79
N SER A 134 7.27 -8.53 -13.57
CA SER A 134 7.86 -7.61 -14.55
C SER A 134 9.34 -7.95 -14.83
N ALA A 135 10.10 -8.30 -13.80
CA ALA A 135 11.49 -8.75 -13.97
C ALA A 135 11.57 -10.06 -14.76
N LEU A 136 10.75 -11.06 -14.41
CA LEU A 136 10.70 -12.34 -15.13
C LEU A 136 10.33 -12.15 -16.59
N TYR A 137 9.39 -11.26 -16.87
CA TYR A 137 9.02 -10.92 -18.25
C TYR A 137 10.19 -10.25 -18.98
N ALA A 138 10.79 -9.21 -18.40
CA ALA A 138 11.85 -8.44 -19.04
C ALA A 138 13.10 -9.28 -19.31
N PHE A 139 13.55 -10.08 -18.33
CA PHE A 139 14.78 -10.85 -18.44
C PHE A 139 14.59 -12.24 -19.06
N GLY A 140 13.37 -12.81 -19.05
CA GLY A 140 13.07 -14.14 -19.56
C GLY A 140 12.45 -14.17 -20.95
N PHE A 141 11.57 -13.24 -21.27
CA PHE A 141 10.72 -13.29 -22.47
C PHE A 141 10.68 -11.98 -23.26
N GLY A 142 11.34 -10.93 -22.77
CA GLY A 142 11.29 -9.62 -23.42
C GLY A 142 11.84 -9.64 -24.85
N PRO A 143 11.19 -8.92 -25.79
CA PRO A 143 11.75 -8.70 -27.11
C PRO A 143 12.94 -7.74 -27.00
N PHE A 144 14.08 -8.11 -27.56
CA PHE A 144 15.26 -7.26 -27.64
C PHE A 144 15.50 -6.84 -29.05
N GLY A 145 15.57 -5.52 -29.29
CA GLY A 145 16.00 -4.95 -30.56
C GLY A 145 17.52 -4.86 -30.68
N VAL A 146 17.99 -4.31 -31.80
CA VAL A 146 19.40 -3.97 -31.95
C VAL A 146 19.71 -2.79 -31.04
N ALA A 147 20.72 -2.93 -30.17
CA ALA A 147 21.17 -1.86 -29.31
C ALA A 147 21.57 -0.63 -30.13
N LEU A 148 20.96 0.51 -29.82
CA LEU A 148 21.40 1.80 -30.38
C LEU A 148 22.55 2.35 -29.51
N PRO A 149 23.54 3.01 -30.12
CA PRO A 149 24.60 3.69 -29.37
C PRO A 149 23.99 4.84 -28.56
N GLY A 150 24.13 4.78 -27.23
CA GLY A 150 23.65 5.78 -26.29
C GLY A 150 23.73 5.28 -24.86
N PRO A 151 23.50 6.15 -23.86
CA PRO A 151 23.45 5.71 -22.47
C PRO A 151 22.27 4.76 -22.26
N SER A 152 22.56 3.59 -21.70
CA SER A 152 21.50 2.61 -21.40
C SER A 152 20.78 3.00 -20.11
N SER A 153 19.52 2.54 -19.96
CA SER A 153 18.76 2.76 -18.71
C SER A 153 19.44 2.16 -17.47
N SER A 154 20.35 1.21 -17.67
CA SER A 154 21.18 0.66 -16.60
C SER A 154 22.15 1.68 -16.00
N ASP A 155 22.59 2.68 -16.77
CA ASP A 155 23.57 3.67 -16.31
C ASP A 155 22.97 4.65 -15.31
N TYR A 156 21.65 4.78 -15.29
CA TYR A 156 20.92 5.71 -14.43
C TYR A 156 20.11 5.02 -13.30
N ALA A 157 20.16 3.70 -13.19
CA ALA A 157 19.35 3.01 -12.21
C ALA A 157 19.96 3.09 -10.80
N THR A 158 19.08 3.25 -9.81
CA THR A 158 19.43 3.09 -8.39
C THR A 158 19.81 1.64 -8.11
N PHE A 159 20.74 1.43 -7.19
CA PHE A 159 21.27 0.12 -6.83
C PHE A 159 22.12 -0.59 -7.89
N THR A 160 22.47 0.09 -9.00
CA THR A 160 23.32 -0.51 -10.06
C THR A 160 24.69 -0.97 -9.56
N GLN A 161 25.20 -0.40 -8.46
CA GLN A 161 26.42 -0.89 -7.82
C GLN A 161 26.31 -2.37 -7.43
N LEU A 162 25.09 -2.89 -7.23
CA LEU A 162 24.83 -4.30 -6.92
C LEU A 162 24.81 -5.18 -8.17
N THR A 163 24.56 -4.61 -9.37
CA THR A 163 24.57 -5.38 -10.62
C THR A 163 25.95 -5.92 -10.95
N ALA A 164 27.00 -5.21 -10.55
CA ALA A 164 28.38 -5.66 -10.69
C ALA A 164 28.64 -6.97 -9.93
N ALA A 165 27.91 -7.23 -8.85
CA ALA A 165 27.97 -8.47 -8.10
C ALA A 165 27.06 -9.56 -8.69
N SER A 166 25.80 -9.22 -9.01
CA SER A 166 24.82 -10.16 -9.58
C SER A 166 23.54 -9.43 -10.01
N GLY A 167 23.06 -9.68 -11.25
CA GLY A 167 21.76 -9.21 -11.71
C GLY A 167 20.59 -9.75 -10.88
N ILE A 168 20.71 -10.97 -10.36
CA ILE A 168 19.71 -11.58 -9.48
C ILE A 168 19.63 -10.80 -8.16
N LEU A 169 20.78 -10.42 -7.60
CA LEU A 169 20.85 -9.63 -6.38
C LEU A 169 20.18 -8.25 -6.58
N TYR A 170 20.44 -7.61 -7.72
CA TYR A 170 19.79 -6.35 -8.08
C TYR A 170 18.26 -6.50 -8.08
N VAL A 171 17.73 -7.48 -8.82
CA VAL A 171 16.28 -7.74 -8.88
C VAL A 171 15.72 -8.02 -7.49
N ALA A 172 16.38 -8.84 -6.69
CA ALA A 172 15.94 -9.17 -5.32
C ALA A 172 15.84 -7.91 -4.45
N VAL A 173 16.84 -7.02 -4.49
CA VAL A 173 16.84 -5.77 -3.74
C VAL A 173 15.71 -4.84 -4.21
N VAL A 174 15.52 -4.68 -5.52
CA VAL A 174 14.45 -3.85 -6.07
C VAL A 174 13.07 -4.40 -5.69
N VAL A 175 12.86 -5.71 -5.77
CA VAL A 175 11.60 -6.37 -5.35
C VAL A 175 11.31 -6.10 -3.87
N MET A 176 12.30 -6.28 -2.99
CA MET A 176 12.15 -6.01 -1.56
C MET A 176 11.89 -4.54 -1.28
N TRP A 177 12.55 -3.65 -2.01
CA TRP A 177 12.38 -2.20 -1.91
C TRP A 177 10.94 -1.76 -2.27
N GLN A 178 10.37 -2.31 -3.33
CA GLN A 178 8.97 -2.07 -3.71
C GLN A 178 7.98 -2.59 -2.66
N GLY A 179 8.25 -3.77 -2.10
CA GLY A 179 7.47 -4.30 -0.98
C GLY A 179 7.50 -3.40 0.25
N LEU A 180 8.66 -2.85 0.58
CA LEU A 180 8.84 -1.92 1.71
C LEU A 180 8.02 -0.62 1.50
N TRP A 181 8.09 -0.03 0.31
CA TRP A 181 7.29 1.14 -0.04
C TRP A 181 5.79 0.86 0.07
N ALA A 182 5.34 -0.27 -0.47
CA ALA A 182 3.94 -0.70 -0.37
C ALA A 182 3.48 -0.86 1.08
N ALA A 183 4.31 -1.44 1.94
CA ALA A 183 4.04 -1.59 3.36
C ALA A 183 3.85 -0.23 4.05
N ILE A 184 4.75 0.73 3.78
CA ILE A 184 4.72 2.06 4.38
C ILE A 184 3.46 2.83 3.95
N PHE A 185 3.15 2.90 2.66
CA PHE A 185 1.93 3.56 2.19
C PHE A 185 0.66 2.96 2.80
N SER A 186 0.61 1.65 2.87
CA SER A 186 -0.53 0.95 3.46
C SER A 186 -0.66 1.20 4.96
N LEU A 187 0.46 1.27 5.70
CA LEU A 187 0.46 1.62 7.13
C LEU A 187 0.00 3.06 7.37
N VAL A 188 0.45 4.02 6.56
CA VAL A 188 -0.01 5.42 6.65
C VAL A 188 -1.51 5.48 6.42
N ALA A 189 -2.01 4.83 5.38
CA ALA A 189 -3.44 4.78 5.08
C ALA A 189 -4.25 4.12 6.21
N PHE A 190 -3.75 3.03 6.77
CA PHE A 190 -4.38 2.33 7.89
C PHE A 190 -4.40 3.20 9.16
N GLY A 191 -3.29 3.86 9.50
CA GLY A 191 -3.22 4.81 10.61
C GLY A 191 -4.22 5.95 10.48
N LEU A 192 -4.36 6.53 9.28
CA LEU A 192 -5.35 7.56 8.98
C LEU A 192 -6.78 7.03 9.07
N LEU A 193 -7.03 5.79 8.65
CA LEU A 193 -8.34 5.15 8.81
C LEU A 193 -8.71 5.00 10.28
N LEU A 194 -7.75 4.57 11.13
CA LEU A 194 -7.95 4.45 12.58
C LEU A 194 -8.20 5.80 13.25
N LEU A 195 -7.50 6.87 12.83
CA LEU A 195 -7.64 8.20 13.40
C LEU A 195 -8.94 8.89 13.02
N THR A 196 -9.39 8.71 11.79
CA THR A 196 -10.49 9.52 11.22
C THR A 196 -11.80 8.74 11.06
N GLY A 197 -11.73 7.41 11.02
CA GLY A 197 -12.86 6.55 10.67
C GLY A 197 -13.36 6.73 9.21
N ARG A 198 -12.71 7.61 8.43
CA ARG A 198 -13.16 8.00 7.09
C ARG A 198 -12.28 7.38 6.01
N ARG A 199 -12.86 6.45 5.22
CA ARG A 199 -12.13 5.78 4.13
C ARG A 199 -11.60 6.76 3.06
N ALA A 200 -12.34 7.83 2.76
CA ALA A 200 -11.91 8.82 1.77
C ALA A 200 -10.62 9.52 2.21
N VAL A 201 -10.49 9.85 3.50
CA VAL A 201 -9.29 10.47 4.09
C VAL A 201 -8.11 9.51 4.04
N ALA A 202 -8.32 8.26 4.45
CA ALA A 202 -7.29 7.22 4.42
C ALA A 202 -6.78 6.92 3.00
N PHE A 203 -7.63 7.11 1.99
CA PHE A 203 -7.29 6.89 0.60
C PHE A 203 -6.60 8.10 -0.04
N ALA A 204 -7.15 9.30 0.17
CA ALA A 204 -6.69 10.51 -0.51
C ALA A 204 -5.41 11.10 0.08
N ILE A 205 -5.26 11.11 1.41
CA ILE A 205 -4.12 11.81 2.05
C ILE A 205 -2.76 11.20 1.67
N PRO A 206 -2.55 9.87 1.68
CA PRO A 206 -1.26 9.32 1.27
C PRO A 206 -0.90 9.69 -0.17
N LEU A 207 -1.89 9.72 -1.07
CA LEU A 207 -1.69 10.10 -2.46
C LEU A 207 -1.35 11.59 -2.60
N VAL A 208 -2.09 12.46 -1.90
CA VAL A 208 -1.82 13.91 -1.90
C VAL A 208 -0.44 14.19 -1.35
N LEU A 209 -0.07 13.60 -0.21
CA LEU A 209 1.26 13.75 0.38
C LEU A 209 2.36 13.30 -0.58
N TYR A 210 2.17 12.18 -1.26
CA TYR A 210 3.10 11.68 -2.28
C TYR A 210 3.32 12.69 -3.41
N TRP A 211 2.25 13.24 -3.97
CA TRP A 211 2.36 14.20 -5.07
C TRP A 211 2.88 15.57 -4.62
N VAL A 212 2.51 16.03 -3.41
CA VAL A 212 3.04 17.28 -2.83
C VAL A 212 4.54 17.14 -2.56
N ASP A 213 4.98 16.01 -1.97
CA ASP A 213 6.39 15.71 -1.75
C ASP A 213 7.18 15.79 -3.07
N ASN A 214 6.71 15.11 -4.11
CA ASN A 214 7.36 15.12 -5.42
C ASN A 214 7.39 16.51 -6.06
N ALA A 215 6.34 17.29 -5.92
CA ALA A 215 6.27 18.65 -6.47
C ALA A 215 7.19 19.62 -5.73
N VAL A 216 7.14 19.62 -4.39
CA VAL A 216 7.92 20.56 -3.56
C VAL A 216 9.41 20.28 -3.66
N ILE A 217 9.81 19.01 -3.49
CA ILE A 217 11.23 18.62 -3.55
C ILE A 217 11.76 18.74 -4.99
N GLY A 218 10.90 18.46 -5.98
CA GLY A 218 11.24 18.67 -7.38
C GLY A 218 11.48 20.13 -7.72
N ALA A 219 10.62 21.04 -7.25
CA ALA A 219 10.77 22.49 -7.41
C ALA A 219 12.02 23.04 -6.71
N ALA A 220 12.44 22.40 -5.59
CA ALA A 220 13.69 22.74 -4.92
C ALA A 220 14.95 22.22 -5.63
N GLY A 221 14.82 21.56 -6.78
CA GLY A 221 15.95 21.02 -7.56
C GLY A 221 16.57 19.74 -6.95
N GLN A 222 15.94 19.16 -5.93
CA GLN A 222 16.47 18.01 -5.19
C GLN A 222 15.87 16.68 -5.69
N ALA A 223 16.06 16.40 -6.99
CA ALA A 223 15.42 15.26 -7.66
C ALA A 223 15.68 13.90 -6.97
N SER A 224 16.85 13.69 -6.38
CA SER A 224 17.23 12.45 -5.70
C SER A 224 16.42 12.18 -4.42
N PHE A 225 15.85 13.21 -3.81
CA PHE A 225 15.12 13.09 -2.54
C PHE A 225 13.60 13.00 -2.71
N ARG A 226 13.09 12.98 -3.95
CA ARG A 226 11.66 12.78 -4.22
C ARG A 226 11.26 11.34 -3.96
N SER A 227 10.05 11.14 -3.43
CA SER A 227 9.50 9.78 -3.25
C SER A 227 9.41 9.02 -4.56
N VAL A 228 9.06 9.68 -5.68
CA VAL A 228 9.03 9.03 -7.00
C VAL A 228 10.39 8.50 -7.42
N SER A 229 11.47 9.24 -7.14
CA SER A 229 12.84 8.82 -7.49
C SER A 229 13.34 7.65 -6.63
N SER A 230 12.77 7.46 -5.45
CA SER A 230 13.07 6.31 -4.60
C SER A 230 12.21 5.08 -4.97
N ILE A 231 10.95 5.30 -5.39
CA ILE A 231 10.05 4.21 -5.83
C ILE A 231 10.45 3.72 -7.21
N ASN A 232 10.67 4.62 -8.17
CA ASN A 232 11.15 4.26 -9.49
C ASN A 232 12.68 4.36 -9.54
N PRO A 233 13.38 3.23 -9.48
CA PRO A 233 14.84 3.22 -9.41
C PRO A 233 15.53 3.69 -10.70
N PHE A 234 14.78 3.97 -11.78
CA PHE A 234 15.29 4.34 -13.10
C PHE A 234 15.13 5.83 -13.42
N THR A 235 14.60 6.65 -12.50
CA THR A 235 14.40 8.09 -12.76
C THR A 235 15.64 8.92 -12.51
N VAL A 236 16.43 8.59 -11.50
CA VAL A 236 17.62 9.35 -11.08
C VAL A 236 18.65 8.39 -10.51
N THR A 237 19.91 8.56 -10.91
CA THR A 237 21.02 7.84 -10.29
C THR A 237 21.18 8.28 -8.83
N GLN A 238 20.99 7.37 -7.91
CA GLN A 238 21.17 7.60 -6.48
C GLN A 238 22.65 7.39 -6.11
N SER A 239 23.38 8.47 -5.99
CA SER A 239 24.77 8.45 -5.58
C SER A 239 25.06 9.56 -4.54
N PRO A 240 25.43 9.21 -3.31
CA PRO A 240 25.59 7.85 -2.78
C PRO A 240 24.25 7.12 -2.56
N ILE A 241 24.29 5.78 -2.50
CA ILE A 241 23.09 4.91 -2.49
C ILE A 241 22.12 5.19 -1.32
N TRP A 242 22.59 5.73 -0.20
CA TRP A 242 21.75 6.07 0.95
C TRP A 242 20.72 7.17 0.64
N THR A 243 20.95 7.97 -0.41
CA THR A 243 20.01 9.03 -0.82
C THR A 243 18.65 8.45 -1.19
N ALA A 244 18.61 7.21 -1.69
CA ALA A 244 17.36 6.49 -1.96
C ALA A 244 16.52 6.25 -0.70
N ALA A 245 17.16 6.16 0.47
CA ALA A 245 16.46 5.93 1.74
C ALA A 245 15.89 7.23 2.37
N VAL A 246 16.32 8.40 1.95
CA VAL A 246 15.87 9.68 2.55
C VAL A 246 14.37 9.88 2.44
N PRO A 247 13.72 9.69 1.26
CA PRO A 247 12.27 9.78 1.17
C PRO A 247 11.55 8.78 2.08
N LEU A 248 12.11 7.60 2.23
CA LEU A 248 11.56 6.56 3.09
C LEU A 248 11.59 6.97 4.57
N LEU A 249 12.66 7.62 5.04
CA LEU A 249 12.77 8.15 6.40
C LEU A 249 11.71 9.22 6.67
N TRP A 250 11.40 10.07 5.70
CA TRP A 250 10.31 11.04 5.78
C TRP A 250 8.96 10.36 6.02
N TRP A 251 8.65 9.31 5.25
CA TRP A 251 7.41 8.55 5.41
C TRP A 251 7.36 7.78 6.73
N VAL A 252 8.49 7.27 7.21
CA VAL A 252 8.60 6.69 8.56
C VAL A 252 8.32 7.75 9.62
N GLY A 253 8.80 8.99 9.44
CA GLY A 253 8.46 10.12 10.31
C GLY A 253 6.95 10.36 10.40
N ILE A 254 6.24 10.32 9.27
CA ILE A 254 4.77 10.41 9.23
C ILE A 254 4.14 9.26 10.02
N LEU A 255 4.63 8.03 9.86
CA LEU A 255 4.13 6.88 10.63
C LEU A 255 4.33 7.03 12.14
N VAL A 256 5.48 7.51 12.56
CA VAL A 256 5.77 7.78 13.99
C VAL A 256 4.81 8.86 14.52
N MET A 257 4.58 9.92 13.77
CA MET A 257 3.61 10.96 14.14
C MET A 257 2.19 10.38 14.27
N LEU A 258 1.76 9.58 13.30
CA LEU A 258 0.44 8.92 13.34
C LEU A 258 0.32 7.98 14.55
N ALA A 259 1.37 7.21 14.85
CA ALA A 259 1.41 6.33 16.01
C ALA A 259 1.33 7.12 17.33
N ALA A 260 2.02 8.25 17.44
CA ALA A 260 1.95 9.14 18.60
C ALA A 260 0.54 9.73 18.77
N LEU A 261 -0.10 10.17 17.69
CA LEU A 261 -1.48 10.68 17.71
C LEU A 261 -2.47 9.59 18.12
N LEU A 262 -2.34 8.38 17.59
CA LEU A 262 -3.17 7.24 17.99
C LEU A 262 -2.96 6.87 19.46
N HIS A 263 -1.72 6.96 19.94
CA HIS A 263 -1.42 6.73 21.35
C HIS A 263 -2.08 7.77 22.27
N HIS A 264 -2.02 9.03 21.88
CA HIS A 264 -2.63 10.13 22.63
C HIS A 264 -4.16 10.03 22.67
N ARG A 265 -4.78 9.63 21.55
CA ARG A 265 -6.23 9.46 21.42
C ARG A 265 -6.75 8.06 21.76
N ARG A 266 -6.02 7.26 22.52
CA ARG A 266 -6.41 5.86 22.85
C ARG A 266 -7.83 5.74 23.41
N GLY A 267 -8.26 6.66 24.26
CA GLY A 267 -9.61 6.69 24.82
C GLY A 267 -10.70 6.86 23.74
N GLU A 268 -10.48 7.75 22.77
CA GLU A 268 -11.43 8.01 21.68
C GLU A 268 -11.44 6.88 20.64
N VAL A 269 -10.25 6.34 20.30
CA VAL A 269 -10.12 5.24 19.34
C VAL A 269 -10.82 3.98 19.88
N THR A 270 -10.79 3.74 21.18
CA THR A 270 -11.52 2.61 21.78
C THR A 270 -13.03 2.75 21.72
N THR A 271 -13.56 3.97 21.57
CA THR A 271 -14.99 4.21 21.39
C THR A 271 -15.43 4.07 19.92
N LEU A 272 -14.49 4.28 18.98
CA LEU A 272 -14.72 4.11 17.54
C LEU A 272 -14.56 2.65 17.08
N LEU A 273 -13.80 1.85 17.81
CA LEU A 273 -13.56 0.42 17.59
C LEU A 273 -14.48 -0.44 18.45
#